data_8ee01a7fc23a3338c3a15bb9db27ae4c
#
_entry.id   8ee01a7fc23a3338c3a15bb9db27ae4c
#
_cell.length_a   1.000
_cell.length_b   1.000
_cell.length_c   1.000
_cell.angle_alpha   90.00
_cell.angle_beta   90.00
_cell.angle_gamma   90.00
#
_symmetry.space_group_name_H-M   'P 1'
#
loop_
_entity.id
_entity.type
_entity.pdbx_description
1 polymer ?
#
loop_
_entity_poly.entity_id
_entity_poly.type
_entity_poly.pdbx_seq_one_letter_code
_entity_poly.pdbx_strand_id
1 'polypeptide(L)'
;MPNFPKLFQVRKSWDTAILVLLLTVLILASLTTEGFLTALNFSYIFSNTSEITIIAFAMLFMIIMGEIDLSVASILALGSAMLGWSYAKGAPIWLSILICILVGTLCGLVNGFLVTKLGLGSLAVTIGTLALYRGIANGILGENTVNEFPEFWTSFGFDTFGTSFMPKTMPLIIFFGIMFGILLHRTPFGRRTLAIGQSPEAARFAGVNIIRCLLYTSPSPRDRTRSRMPSSA
;
A
#
# COMPACT_ATOMS: atom_id res chain seq x y z
N MET A 1 -24.03 14.86 29.37
CA MET A 1 -23.33 15.31 28.15
C MET A 1 -22.09 14.43 27.98
N PRO A 2 -21.96 13.64 26.94
CA PRO A 2 -20.80 12.78 26.76
C PRO A 2 -19.58 13.65 26.43
N ASN A 3 -18.52 13.53 27.24
CA ASN A 3 -17.23 14.12 26.99
C ASN A 3 -16.63 13.47 25.73
N PHE A 4 -16.61 14.20 24.64
CA PHE A 4 -15.82 13.82 23.47
C PHE A 4 -14.35 13.76 23.86
N PRO A 5 -13.63 12.68 23.51
CA PRO A 5 -12.24 12.55 23.87
C PRO A 5 -11.42 13.67 23.20
N LYS A 6 -10.49 14.23 23.98
CA LYS A 6 -9.55 15.32 23.60
C LYS A 6 -8.54 14.90 22.50
N LEU A 7 -8.95 14.09 21.53
CA LEU A 7 -8.10 13.62 20.42
C LEU A 7 -7.76 14.70 19.38
N PHE A 8 -8.39 15.89 19.48
CA PHE A 8 -8.16 17.04 18.61
C PHE A 8 -7.54 18.26 19.31
N GLN A 9 -6.87 18.07 20.43
CA GLN A 9 -5.92 19.08 20.88
C GLN A 9 -4.62 18.94 20.08
N VAL A 10 -4.73 19.31 18.82
CA VAL A 10 -3.60 19.60 17.94
C VAL A 10 -2.64 20.52 18.68
N ARG A 11 -1.40 20.14 18.81
CA ARG A 11 -0.32 21.01 19.30
C ARG A 11 -0.21 22.17 18.33
N LYS A 12 -1.03 23.21 18.55
CA LYS A 12 -1.23 24.37 17.65
C LYS A 12 0.07 24.94 17.05
N SER A 13 1.19 24.81 17.77
CA SER A 13 2.49 25.31 17.33
C SER A 13 3.12 24.46 16.20
N TRP A 14 3.05 23.13 16.28
CA TRP A 14 3.72 22.25 15.31
C TRP A 14 2.97 22.16 13.99
N ASP A 15 1.67 22.01 14.05
CA ASP A 15 0.86 21.93 12.83
C ASP A 15 0.80 23.26 12.09
N THR A 16 0.81 24.38 12.83
CA THR A 16 0.94 25.71 12.23
C THR A 16 2.29 25.87 11.53
N ALA A 17 3.39 25.38 12.11
CA ALA A 17 4.70 25.42 11.49
C ALA A 17 4.75 24.61 10.19
N ILE A 18 4.18 23.40 10.19
CA ILE A 18 4.07 22.54 8.99
C ILE A 18 3.22 23.22 7.91
N LEU A 19 2.08 23.80 8.31
CA LEU A 19 1.20 24.50 7.38
C LEU A 19 1.89 25.71 6.75
N VAL A 20 2.59 26.53 7.55
CA VAL A 20 3.37 27.68 7.05
C VAL A 20 4.46 27.21 6.10
N LEU A 21 5.20 26.15 6.46
CA LEU A 21 6.22 25.57 5.59
C LEU A 21 5.62 25.12 4.26
N LEU A 22 4.51 24.39 4.29
CA LEU A 22 3.81 23.92 3.10
C LEU A 22 3.39 25.09 2.21
N LEU A 23 2.74 26.10 2.78
CA LEU A 23 2.31 27.29 2.02
C LEU A 23 3.52 28.05 1.45
N THR A 24 4.59 28.18 2.21
CA THR A 24 5.82 28.83 1.72
C THR A 24 6.40 28.07 0.51
N VAL A 25 6.50 26.75 0.59
CA VAL A 25 7.00 25.91 -0.51
C VAL A 25 6.09 26.03 -1.74
N LEU A 26 4.76 25.98 -1.56
CA LEU A 26 3.80 26.13 -2.66
C LEU A 26 3.91 27.51 -3.33
N ILE A 27 4.04 28.58 -2.55
CA ILE A 27 4.19 29.95 -3.08
C ILE A 27 5.53 30.06 -3.84
N LEU A 28 6.63 29.60 -3.26
CA LEU A 28 7.93 29.64 -3.92
C LEU A 28 7.92 28.83 -5.22
N ALA A 29 7.39 27.62 -5.21
CA ALA A 29 7.28 26.79 -6.40
C ALA A 29 6.41 27.44 -7.49
N SER A 30 5.31 28.10 -7.10
CA SER A 30 4.43 28.82 -8.02
C SER A 30 5.11 30.05 -8.65
N LEU A 31 6.04 30.70 -7.94
CA LEU A 31 6.75 31.89 -8.43
C LEU A 31 8.01 31.54 -9.25
N THR A 32 8.64 30.41 -8.94
CA THR A 32 9.95 30.04 -9.55
C THR A 32 9.82 29.04 -10.70
N THR A 33 8.74 28.28 -10.76
CA THR A 33 8.56 27.22 -11.76
C THR A 33 7.44 27.57 -12.73
N GLU A 34 7.81 27.80 -13.98
CA GLU A 34 6.81 28.01 -15.05
C GLU A 34 5.91 26.76 -15.19
N GLY A 35 4.62 26.99 -15.25
CA GLY A 35 3.64 25.90 -15.42
C GLY A 35 3.30 25.14 -14.12
N PHE A 36 3.81 25.53 -12.96
CA PHE A 36 3.50 24.86 -11.69
C PHE A 36 1.99 24.77 -11.40
N LEU A 37 1.25 25.87 -11.62
CA LEU A 37 -0.20 25.94 -11.39
C LEU A 37 -1.04 25.54 -12.62
N THR A 38 -0.45 24.84 -13.59
CA THR A 38 -1.20 24.39 -14.76
C THR A 38 -2.01 23.13 -14.47
N ALA A 39 -3.14 22.98 -15.16
CA ALA A 39 -3.96 21.76 -15.11
C ALA A 39 -3.15 20.51 -15.45
N LEU A 40 -2.20 20.63 -16.38
CA LEU A 40 -1.32 19.53 -16.80
C LEU A 40 -0.42 19.07 -15.65
N ASN A 41 0.20 19.99 -14.91
CA ASN A 41 1.04 19.64 -13.78
C ASN A 41 0.25 18.95 -12.66
N PHE A 42 -0.95 19.44 -12.34
CA PHE A 42 -1.83 18.76 -11.39
C PHE A 42 -2.20 17.36 -11.85
N SER A 43 -2.48 17.17 -13.14
CA SER A 43 -2.74 15.85 -13.70
C SER A 43 -1.56 14.90 -13.53
N TYR A 44 -0.34 15.35 -13.79
CA TYR A 44 0.87 14.54 -13.57
C TYR A 44 1.06 14.17 -12.09
N ILE A 45 0.81 15.09 -11.17
CA ILE A 45 0.87 14.80 -9.72
C ILE A 45 -0.14 13.70 -9.37
N PHE A 46 -1.37 13.79 -9.83
CA PHE A 46 -2.39 12.78 -9.59
C PHE A 46 -2.05 11.42 -10.24
N SER A 47 -1.56 11.41 -11.48
CA SER A 47 -1.14 10.18 -12.15
C SER A 47 0.01 9.49 -11.41
N ASN A 48 1.05 10.22 -11.06
CA ASN A 48 2.22 9.70 -10.35
C ASN A 48 1.91 9.21 -8.93
N THR A 49 0.88 9.74 -8.28
CA THR A 49 0.45 9.29 -6.94
C THR A 49 -0.61 8.20 -6.99
N SER A 50 -1.14 7.85 -8.17
CA SER A 50 -2.20 6.85 -8.33
C SER A 50 -1.81 5.48 -7.80
N GLU A 51 -0.61 5.02 -8.11
CA GLU A 51 -0.09 3.71 -7.67
C GLU A 51 0.02 3.65 -6.14
N ILE A 52 0.62 4.70 -5.55
CA ILE A 52 0.81 4.80 -4.10
C ILE A 52 -0.55 4.84 -3.40
N THR A 53 -1.54 5.54 -3.97
CA THR A 53 -2.88 5.64 -3.40
C THR A 53 -3.59 4.29 -3.38
N ILE A 54 -3.52 3.52 -4.46
CA ILE A 54 -4.12 2.17 -4.52
C ILE A 54 -3.44 1.23 -3.52
N ILE A 55 -2.12 1.28 -3.43
CA ILE A 55 -1.35 0.51 -2.44
C ILE A 55 -1.75 0.91 -1.02
N ALA A 56 -1.90 2.22 -0.75
CA ALA A 56 -2.28 2.73 0.56
C ALA A 56 -3.64 2.18 1.02
N PHE A 57 -4.61 2.01 0.12
CA PHE A 57 -5.88 1.36 0.47
C PHE A 57 -5.71 -0.08 0.95
N ALA A 58 -4.83 -0.85 0.32
CA ALA A 58 -4.54 -2.22 0.77
C ALA A 58 -3.77 -2.22 2.10
N MET A 59 -2.76 -1.34 2.22
CA MET A 59 -1.94 -1.19 3.43
C MET A 59 -2.75 -0.74 4.65
N LEU A 60 -3.89 -0.07 4.45
CA LEU A 60 -4.77 0.35 5.53
C LEU A 60 -5.18 -0.84 6.42
N PHE A 61 -5.47 -2.00 5.84
CA PHE A 61 -5.82 -3.21 6.60
C PHE A 61 -4.67 -3.69 7.47
N MET A 62 -3.44 -3.62 6.95
CA MET A 62 -2.23 -3.98 7.70
C MET A 62 -2.02 -3.05 8.89
N ILE A 63 -2.12 -1.74 8.65
CA ILE A 63 -1.95 -0.71 9.68
C ILE A 63 -3.02 -0.83 10.77
N ILE A 64 -4.29 -1.08 10.41
CA ILE A 64 -5.38 -1.28 11.37
C ILE A 64 -5.06 -2.48 12.30
N MET A 65 -4.47 -3.55 11.79
CA MET A 65 -4.09 -4.72 12.60
C MET A 65 -2.81 -4.52 13.40
N GLY A 66 -2.15 -3.38 13.25
CA GLY A 66 -0.91 -3.04 13.95
C GLY A 66 0.33 -3.70 13.34
N GLU A 67 0.26 -4.05 12.06
CA GLU A 67 1.33 -4.71 11.34
C GLU A 67 2.00 -3.77 10.34
N ILE A 68 3.28 -3.99 10.09
CA ILE A 68 4.08 -3.20 9.16
C ILE A 68 4.62 -4.13 8.07
N ASP A 69 4.30 -3.80 6.82
CA ASP A 69 4.84 -4.50 5.65
C ASP A 69 5.70 -3.52 4.83
N LEU A 70 7.01 -3.70 4.88
CA LEU A 70 7.97 -2.91 4.11
C LEU A 70 8.26 -3.51 2.73
N SER A 71 7.80 -4.73 2.46
CA SER A 71 8.09 -5.43 1.20
C SER A 71 7.21 -4.99 0.03
N VAL A 72 6.12 -4.27 0.28
CA VAL A 72 5.11 -3.90 -0.73
C VAL A 72 5.73 -3.21 -1.94
N ALA A 73 6.64 -2.26 -1.73
CA ALA A 73 7.33 -1.56 -2.83
C ALA A 73 8.21 -2.52 -3.67
N SER A 74 8.82 -3.53 -3.05
CA SER A 74 9.64 -4.51 -3.76
C SER A 74 8.78 -5.58 -4.48
N ILE A 75 7.62 -5.92 -3.94
CA ILE A 75 6.62 -6.78 -4.61
C ILE A 75 6.10 -6.07 -5.86
N LEU A 76 5.79 -4.77 -5.77
CA LEU A 76 5.40 -3.98 -6.94
C LEU A 76 6.52 -3.95 -7.98
N ALA A 77 7.77 -3.69 -7.56
CA ALA A 77 8.92 -3.68 -8.44
C ALA A 77 9.14 -5.04 -9.14
N LEU A 78 9.01 -6.15 -8.42
CA LEU A 78 9.14 -7.50 -9.00
C LEU A 78 7.97 -7.81 -9.95
N GLY A 79 6.75 -7.45 -9.59
CA GLY A 79 5.58 -7.61 -10.46
C GLY A 79 5.72 -6.84 -11.76
N SER A 80 6.13 -5.58 -11.71
CA SER A 80 6.36 -4.75 -12.89
C SER A 80 7.55 -5.24 -13.73
N ALA A 81 8.62 -5.72 -13.09
CA ALA A 81 9.76 -6.34 -13.79
C ALA A 81 9.32 -7.58 -14.58
N MET A 82 8.51 -8.46 -13.97
CA MET A 82 7.97 -9.65 -14.62
C MET A 82 7.00 -9.32 -15.75
N LEU A 83 6.19 -8.27 -15.60
CA LEU A 83 5.32 -7.77 -16.65
C LEU A 83 6.14 -7.29 -17.85
N GLY A 84 7.12 -6.43 -17.62
CA GLY A 84 7.99 -5.92 -18.68
C GLY A 84 8.81 -7.00 -19.35
N TRP A 85 9.41 -7.89 -18.57
CA TRP A 85 10.21 -9.01 -19.08
C TRP A 85 9.39 -9.98 -19.94
N SER A 86 8.21 -10.38 -19.48
CA SER A 86 7.35 -11.30 -20.23
C SER A 86 6.84 -10.67 -21.53
N TYR A 87 6.47 -9.39 -21.50
CA TYR A 87 6.05 -8.65 -22.67
C TYR A 87 7.19 -8.50 -23.69
N ALA A 88 8.40 -8.15 -23.25
CA ALA A 88 9.58 -8.06 -24.11
C ALA A 88 9.97 -9.43 -24.75
N LYS A 89 9.59 -10.54 -24.13
CA LYS A 89 9.74 -11.90 -24.69
C LYS A 89 8.64 -12.27 -25.69
N GLY A 90 7.72 -11.36 -26.00
CA GLY A 90 6.65 -11.57 -26.99
C GLY A 90 5.36 -12.12 -26.40
N ALA A 91 5.21 -12.16 -25.08
CA ALA A 91 3.93 -12.52 -24.49
C ALA A 91 2.88 -11.41 -24.76
N PRO A 92 1.60 -11.75 -25.01
CA PRO A 92 0.57 -10.75 -25.13
C PRO A 92 0.38 -10.01 -23.81
N ILE A 93 0.03 -8.73 -23.86
CA ILE A 93 -0.05 -7.85 -22.68
C ILE A 93 -0.94 -8.42 -21.57
N TRP A 94 -2.06 -9.06 -21.91
CA TRP A 94 -2.96 -9.69 -20.95
C TRP A 94 -2.30 -10.82 -20.15
N LEU A 95 -1.47 -11.62 -20.82
CA LEU A 95 -0.71 -12.67 -20.15
C LEU A 95 0.36 -12.06 -19.24
N SER A 96 1.01 -10.99 -19.67
CA SER A 96 2.01 -10.27 -18.85
C SER A 96 1.38 -9.66 -17.61
N ILE A 97 0.17 -9.10 -17.70
CA ILE A 97 -0.60 -8.62 -16.55
C ILE A 97 -0.96 -9.78 -15.61
N LEU A 98 -1.39 -10.91 -16.14
CA LEU A 98 -1.69 -12.09 -15.33
C LEU A 98 -0.46 -12.60 -14.57
N ILE A 99 0.69 -12.63 -15.23
CA ILE A 99 1.98 -13.00 -14.60
C ILE A 99 2.31 -12.02 -13.47
N CYS A 100 2.17 -10.72 -13.69
CA CYS A 100 2.38 -9.71 -12.67
C CYS A 100 1.52 -9.95 -11.41
N ILE A 101 0.23 -10.19 -11.61
CA ILE A 101 -0.73 -10.46 -10.52
C ILE A 101 -0.36 -11.76 -9.79
N LEU A 102 -0.01 -12.82 -10.52
CA LEU A 102 0.37 -14.10 -9.92
C LEU A 102 1.65 -13.97 -9.09
N VAL A 103 2.66 -13.27 -9.61
CA VAL A 103 3.92 -13.05 -8.88
C VAL A 103 3.68 -12.22 -7.63
N GLY A 104 2.94 -11.13 -7.72
CA GLY A 104 2.58 -10.33 -6.54
C GLY A 104 1.82 -11.13 -5.49
N THR A 105 0.86 -11.95 -5.93
CA THR A 105 0.09 -12.84 -5.03
C THR A 105 0.99 -13.89 -4.37
N LEU A 106 1.89 -14.53 -5.12
CA LEU A 106 2.84 -15.51 -4.58
C LEU A 106 3.79 -14.88 -3.55
N CYS A 107 4.32 -13.70 -3.82
CA CYS A 107 5.16 -12.97 -2.87
C CYS A 107 4.40 -12.66 -1.57
N GLY A 108 3.17 -12.19 -1.67
CA GLY A 108 2.32 -11.94 -0.51
C GLY A 108 1.98 -13.22 0.27
N LEU A 109 1.70 -14.33 -0.42
CA LEU A 109 1.48 -15.64 0.22
C LEU A 109 2.73 -16.15 0.94
N VAL A 110 3.91 -15.99 0.36
CA VAL A 110 5.18 -16.35 1.01
C VAL A 110 5.38 -15.55 2.28
N ASN A 111 5.21 -14.23 2.24
CA ASN A 111 5.30 -13.39 3.43
C ASN A 111 4.27 -13.80 4.49
N GLY A 112 3.02 -13.95 4.10
CA GLY A 112 1.95 -14.39 4.97
C GLY A 112 2.23 -15.76 5.61
N PHE A 113 2.77 -16.72 4.85
CA PHE A 113 3.16 -18.03 5.35
C PHE A 113 4.30 -17.94 6.39
N LEU A 114 5.38 -17.20 6.07
CA LEU A 114 6.53 -17.03 6.97
C LEU A 114 6.10 -16.42 8.30
N VAL A 115 5.23 -15.45 8.27
CA VAL A 115 4.77 -14.77 9.48
C VAL A 115 3.76 -15.64 10.24
N THR A 116 2.74 -16.19 9.59
CA THR A 116 1.63 -16.86 10.28
C THR A 116 1.93 -18.30 10.69
N LYS A 117 2.68 -19.03 9.87
CA LYS A 117 3.00 -20.45 10.14
C LYS A 117 4.30 -20.64 10.87
N LEU A 118 5.34 -19.90 10.51
CA LEU A 118 6.63 -19.99 11.19
C LEU A 118 6.71 -19.08 12.42
N GLY A 119 5.74 -18.15 12.59
CA GLY A 119 5.68 -17.26 13.75
C GLY A 119 6.81 -16.22 13.77
N LEU A 120 7.37 -15.89 12.60
CA LEU A 120 8.41 -14.88 12.48
C LEU A 120 7.81 -13.47 12.61
N GLY A 121 8.55 -12.53 13.17
CA GLY A 121 8.10 -11.15 13.24
C GLY A 121 7.92 -10.53 11.84
N SER A 122 6.78 -9.86 11.60
CA SER A 122 6.45 -9.28 10.28
C SER A 122 7.52 -8.33 9.79
N LEU A 123 8.03 -7.47 10.66
CA LEU A 123 9.06 -6.50 10.30
C LEU A 123 10.34 -7.19 9.80
N ALA A 124 10.77 -8.27 10.48
CA ALA A 124 11.97 -9.01 10.07
C ALA A 124 11.76 -9.73 8.73
N VAL A 125 10.58 -10.37 8.54
CA VAL A 125 10.23 -11.03 7.29
C VAL A 125 10.16 -10.01 6.14
N THR A 126 9.46 -8.90 6.34
CA THR A 126 9.25 -7.93 5.28
C THR A 126 10.50 -7.14 4.90
N ILE A 127 11.44 -6.91 5.84
CA ILE A 127 12.76 -6.36 5.50
C ILE A 127 13.58 -7.37 4.70
N GLY A 128 13.60 -8.65 5.11
CA GLY A 128 14.32 -9.68 4.36
C GLY A 128 13.77 -9.88 2.96
N THR A 129 12.44 -9.95 2.81
CA THR A 129 11.81 -10.14 1.51
C THR A 129 11.84 -8.86 0.65
N LEU A 130 11.89 -7.66 1.24
CA LEU A 130 12.16 -6.42 0.52
C LEU A 130 13.48 -6.52 -0.25
N ALA A 131 14.55 -6.93 0.43
CA ALA A 131 15.86 -7.08 -0.20
C ALA A 131 15.85 -8.21 -1.27
N LEU A 132 15.23 -9.35 -0.94
CA LEU A 132 15.13 -10.49 -1.83
C LEU A 132 14.38 -10.16 -3.13
N TYR A 133 13.15 -9.64 -3.02
CA TYR A 133 12.31 -9.33 -4.19
C TYR A 133 12.92 -8.22 -5.04
N ARG A 134 13.54 -7.22 -4.40
CA ARG A 134 14.27 -6.16 -5.12
C ARG A 134 15.47 -6.72 -5.88
N GLY A 135 16.23 -7.62 -5.25
CA GLY A 135 17.35 -8.30 -5.90
C GLY A 135 16.93 -9.14 -7.09
N ILE A 136 15.83 -9.91 -6.96
CA ILE A 136 15.27 -10.69 -8.07
C ILE A 136 14.80 -9.78 -9.21
N ALA A 137 14.08 -8.70 -8.91
CA ALA A 137 13.62 -7.73 -9.91
C ALA A 137 14.78 -7.15 -10.73
N ASN A 138 15.84 -6.73 -10.04
CA ASN A 138 17.05 -6.22 -10.68
C ASN A 138 17.76 -7.29 -11.51
N GLY A 139 17.80 -8.54 -11.03
CA GLY A 139 18.40 -9.66 -11.77
C GLY A 139 17.65 -10.03 -13.06
N ILE A 140 16.31 -9.86 -13.08
CA ILE A 140 15.49 -10.16 -14.26
C ILE A 140 15.65 -9.08 -15.34
N LEU A 141 15.60 -7.81 -14.99
CA LEU A 141 15.71 -6.71 -15.93
C LEU A 141 17.16 -6.37 -16.29
N GLY A 142 18.11 -6.57 -15.36
CA GLY A 142 19.47 -6.11 -15.49
C GLY A 142 19.50 -4.58 -15.68
N GLU A 143 20.19 -4.12 -16.73
CA GLU A 143 20.25 -2.72 -17.13
C GLU A 143 19.18 -2.34 -18.17
N ASN A 144 18.32 -3.29 -18.56
CA ASN A 144 17.33 -3.06 -19.61
C ASN A 144 16.08 -2.37 -19.06
N THR A 145 15.57 -1.45 -19.84
CA THR A 145 14.29 -0.79 -19.59
C THR A 145 13.31 -1.18 -20.68
N VAL A 146 12.11 -1.60 -20.30
CA VAL A 146 11.04 -1.93 -21.23
C VAL A 146 10.04 -0.78 -21.27
N ASN A 147 10.02 -0.03 -22.37
CA ASN A 147 9.18 1.17 -22.53
C ASN A 147 8.14 1.03 -23.64
N GLU A 148 8.25 0.00 -24.50
CA GLU A 148 7.39 -0.19 -25.66
C GLU A 148 6.13 -0.99 -25.30
N PHE A 149 5.23 -0.38 -24.58
CA PHE A 149 3.90 -0.96 -24.30
C PHE A 149 2.86 -0.48 -25.31
N PRO A 150 1.75 -1.23 -25.52
CA PRO A 150 0.69 -0.78 -26.41
C PRO A 150 0.13 0.58 -26.01
N GLU A 151 -0.15 1.44 -26.99
CA GLU A 151 -0.57 2.83 -26.81
C GLU A 151 -1.78 2.99 -25.87
N PHE A 152 -2.71 2.04 -25.90
CA PHE A 152 -3.85 2.05 -24.99
C PHE A 152 -3.43 2.08 -23.51
N TRP A 153 -2.43 1.27 -23.12
CA TRP A 153 -1.99 1.16 -21.72
C TRP A 153 -1.13 2.35 -21.28
N THR A 154 -0.28 2.84 -22.17
CA THR A 154 0.52 4.05 -21.90
C THR A 154 -0.38 5.27 -21.79
N SER A 155 -1.33 5.42 -22.72
CA SER A 155 -2.34 6.48 -22.67
C SER A 155 -3.20 6.40 -21.41
N PHE A 156 -3.62 5.20 -20.98
CA PHE A 156 -4.38 5.04 -19.74
C PHE A 156 -3.59 5.47 -18.50
N GLY A 157 -2.28 5.20 -18.46
CA GLY A 157 -1.44 5.54 -17.33
C GLY A 157 -1.07 7.02 -17.22
N PHE A 158 -0.87 7.68 -18.37
CA PHE A 158 -0.25 9.02 -18.40
C PHE A 158 -1.14 10.13 -18.93
N ASP A 159 -2.20 9.81 -19.70
CA ASP A 159 -3.06 10.83 -20.30
C ASP A 159 -4.18 11.30 -19.38
N THR A 160 -4.78 12.40 -19.79
CA THR A 160 -5.98 13.00 -19.20
C THR A 160 -7.21 12.77 -20.04
N PHE A 161 -8.39 13.00 -19.47
CA PHE A 161 -9.64 13.06 -20.22
C PHE A 161 -9.73 14.40 -20.99
N GLY A 162 -9.40 14.38 -22.27
CA GLY A 162 -9.44 15.56 -23.14
C GLY A 162 -8.54 16.69 -22.65
N THR A 163 -9.08 17.91 -22.52
CA THR A 163 -8.38 19.09 -22.01
C THR A 163 -8.50 19.23 -20.47
N SER A 164 -9.08 18.24 -19.80
CA SER A 164 -9.33 18.25 -18.37
C SER A 164 -8.05 17.98 -17.59
N PHE A 165 -7.95 18.49 -16.36
CA PHE A 165 -6.87 18.14 -15.43
C PHE A 165 -7.03 16.72 -14.83
N MET A 166 -8.10 16.01 -15.20
CA MET A 166 -8.47 14.72 -14.63
C MET A 166 -7.73 13.58 -15.33
N PRO A 167 -6.80 12.86 -14.66
CA PRO A 167 -6.10 11.74 -15.26
C PRO A 167 -7.04 10.56 -15.50
N LYS A 168 -6.75 9.77 -16.54
CA LYS A 168 -7.52 8.57 -16.89
C LYS A 168 -7.50 7.49 -15.78
N THR A 169 -6.55 7.56 -14.89
CA THR A 169 -6.44 6.66 -13.70
C THR A 169 -7.42 6.99 -12.57
N MET A 170 -8.00 8.19 -12.54
CA MET A 170 -8.90 8.65 -11.46
C MET A 170 -10.11 7.73 -11.20
N PRO A 171 -10.85 7.26 -12.23
CA PRO A 171 -11.94 6.33 -12.01
C PRO A 171 -11.50 5.03 -11.34
N LEU A 172 -10.28 4.57 -11.62
CA LEU A 172 -9.70 3.38 -10.99
C LEU A 172 -9.46 3.60 -9.50
N ILE A 173 -8.90 4.75 -9.12
CA ILE A 173 -8.68 5.13 -7.72
C ILE A 173 -10.01 5.19 -6.96
N ILE A 174 -11.02 5.85 -7.55
CA ILE A 174 -12.36 5.95 -6.96
C ILE A 174 -12.98 4.57 -6.80
N PHE A 175 -12.89 3.72 -7.81
CA PHE A 175 -13.39 2.34 -7.76
C PHE A 175 -12.74 1.55 -6.63
N PHE A 176 -11.41 1.55 -6.51
CA PHE A 176 -10.72 0.88 -5.41
C PHE A 176 -11.03 1.51 -4.06
N GLY A 177 -11.11 2.84 -3.97
CA GLY A 177 -11.49 3.52 -2.72
C GLY A 177 -12.87 3.09 -2.22
N ILE A 178 -13.86 3.04 -3.10
CA ILE A 178 -15.20 2.55 -2.78
C ILE A 178 -15.17 1.06 -2.41
N MET A 179 -14.50 0.24 -3.20
CA MET A 179 -14.38 -1.20 -2.97
C MET A 179 -13.75 -1.51 -1.60
N PHE A 180 -12.61 -0.91 -1.29
CA PHE A 180 -11.93 -1.09 0.00
C PHE A 180 -12.73 -0.48 1.16
N GLY A 181 -13.42 0.65 0.94
CA GLY A 181 -14.34 1.24 1.91
C GLY A 181 -15.50 0.31 2.25
N ILE A 182 -16.14 -0.30 1.25
CA ILE A 182 -17.20 -1.30 1.45
C ILE A 182 -16.62 -2.53 2.15
N LEU A 183 -15.45 -3.02 1.72
CA LEU A 183 -14.78 -4.17 2.31
C LEU A 183 -14.52 -3.95 3.81
N LEU A 184 -14.06 -2.78 4.19
CA LEU A 184 -13.76 -2.44 5.58
C LEU A 184 -15.03 -2.27 6.44
N HIS A 185 -16.03 -1.52 5.95
CA HIS A 185 -17.16 -1.10 6.79
C HIS A 185 -18.38 -2.03 6.69
N ARG A 186 -18.57 -2.71 5.56
CA ARG A 186 -19.77 -3.49 5.30
C ARG A 186 -19.57 -5.01 5.36
N THR A 187 -18.31 -5.51 5.30
CA THR A 187 -18.07 -6.96 5.26
C THR A 187 -17.70 -7.55 6.63
N PRO A 188 -17.93 -8.87 6.83
CA PRO A 188 -17.41 -9.57 8.02
C PRO A 188 -15.89 -9.52 8.14
N PHE A 189 -15.17 -9.45 7.00
CA PHE A 189 -13.72 -9.33 6.96
C PHE A 189 -13.27 -8.03 7.62
N GLY A 190 -13.80 -6.89 7.21
CA GLY A 190 -13.43 -5.58 7.78
C GLY A 190 -13.75 -5.49 9.28
N ARG A 191 -14.92 -6.02 9.71
CA ARG A 191 -15.26 -6.06 11.14
C ARG A 191 -14.28 -6.89 11.96
N ARG A 192 -13.80 -8.03 11.42
CA ARG A 192 -12.76 -8.85 12.07
C ARG A 192 -11.43 -8.12 12.13
N THR A 193 -11.03 -7.44 11.06
CA THR A 193 -9.82 -6.63 10.98
C THR A 193 -9.83 -5.52 12.05
N LEU A 194 -10.93 -4.79 12.16
CA LEU A 194 -11.10 -3.75 13.18
C LEU A 194 -11.07 -4.33 14.60
N ALA A 195 -11.72 -5.47 14.84
CA ALA A 195 -11.72 -6.15 16.14
C ALA A 195 -10.31 -6.61 16.54
N ILE A 196 -9.55 -7.17 15.60
CA ILE A 196 -8.15 -7.57 15.83
C ILE A 196 -7.28 -6.36 16.15
N GLY A 197 -7.45 -5.25 15.43
CA GLY A 197 -6.72 -4.01 15.67
C GLY A 197 -6.98 -3.39 17.04
N GLN A 198 -8.20 -3.50 17.54
CA GLN A 198 -8.55 -3.00 18.88
C GLN A 198 -7.95 -3.86 19.99
N SER A 199 -8.13 -5.17 19.93
CA SER A 199 -7.55 -6.13 20.89
C SER A 199 -7.49 -7.53 20.26
N PRO A 200 -6.31 -8.00 19.89
CA PRO A 200 -6.14 -9.36 19.35
C PRO A 200 -6.61 -10.43 20.33
N GLU A 201 -6.41 -10.22 21.64
CA GLU A 201 -6.85 -11.15 22.67
C GLU A 201 -8.38 -11.24 22.77
N ALA A 202 -9.06 -10.08 22.80
CA ALA A 202 -10.51 -10.05 22.84
C ALA A 202 -11.13 -10.64 21.55
N ALA A 203 -10.54 -10.38 20.38
CA ALA A 203 -10.98 -10.96 19.12
C ALA A 203 -10.83 -12.50 19.13
N ARG A 204 -9.77 -13.04 19.72
CA ARG A 204 -9.58 -14.48 19.90
C ARG A 204 -10.62 -15.09 20.81
N PHE A 205 -10.93 -14.47 21.95
CA PHE A 205 -11.99 -14.93 22.87
C PHE A 205 -13.38 -14.88 22.21
N ALA A 206 -13.62 -13.94 21.32
CA ALA A 206 -14.83 -13.86 20.51
C ALA A 206 -14.89 -14.88 19.34
N GLY A 207 -13.95 -15.84 19.28
CA GLY A 207 -13.93 -16.90 18.27
C GLY A 207 -13.42 -16.48 16.89
N VAL A 208 -12.79 -15.31 16.77
CA VAL A 208 -12.17 -14.87 15.51
C VAL A 208 -10.90 -15.68 15.27
N ASN A 209 -10.83 -16.38 14.16
CA ASN A 209 -9.63 -17.11 13.76
C ASN A 209 -8.59 -16.11 13.23
N ILE A 210 -7.74 -15.63 14.14
CA ILE A 210 -6.72 -14.61 13.86
C ILE A 210 -5.76 -15.10 12.77
N ILE A 211 -5.36 -16.38 12.79
CA ILE A 211 -4.43 -16.95 11.80
C ILE A 211 -5.00 -16.84 10.38
N ARG A 212 -6.29 -17.15 10.19
CA ARG A 212 -6.93 -17.00 8.88
C ARG A 212 -7.05 -15.54 8.46
N CYS A 213 -7.37 -14.66 9.38
CA CYS A 213 -7.47 -13.23 9.09
C CYS A 213 -6.10 -12.65 8.74
N LEU A 214 -5.06 -13.07 9.46
CA LEU A 214 -3.67 -12.66 9.25
C LEU A 214 -3.01 -13.32 8.04
N LEU A 215 -3.43 -14.53 7.62
CA LEU A 215 -2.91 -15.15 6.40
C LEU A 215 -3.29 -14.33 5.15
N TYR A 216 -4.39 -13.58 5.23
CA TYR A 216 -4.78 -12.60 4.21
C TYR A 216 -4.13 -11.22 4.42
N THR A 217 -3.49 -10.96 5.58
CA THR A 217 -3.00 -9.63 5.97
C THR A 217 -1.74 -9.65 6.86
N SER A 218 -1.15 -10.84 7.24
CA SER A 218 0.05 -11.01 8.14
C SER A 218 -0.09 -10.41 9.57
N PRO A 219 0.63 -10.67 10.61
CA PRO A 219 1.34 -11.75 11.29
C PRO A 219 0.96 -12.04 12.76
N SER A 220 1.87 -12.76 13.50
CA SER A 220 1.73 -13.52 14.73
C SER A 220 1.47 -12.74 16.04
N PRO A 221 0.53 -13.22 16.90
CA PRO A 221 0.30 -12.66 18.25
C PRO A 221 1.27 -13.19 19.33
N ARG A 222 2.28 -14.02 18.99
CA ARG A 222 3.08 -14.70 20.02
C ARG A 222 4.04 -13.81 20.79
N ASP A 223 4.40 -12.66 20.28
CA ASP A 223 5.42 -11.81 20.95
C ASP A 223 4.87 -10.91 22.07
N ARG A 224 3.55 -10.67 22.10
CA ARG A 224 2.94 -9.81 23.14
C ARG A 224 2.68 -10.49 24.49
N THR A 225 2.70 -11.81 24.53
CA THR A 225 2.44 -12.57 25.79
C THR A 225 3.66 -12.79 26.65
N ARG A 226 4.88 -12.57 26.15
CA ARG A 226 6.11 -12.73 26.91
C ARG A 226 6.54 -11.54 27.77
N SER A 227 5.95 -10.35 27.57
CA SER A 227 6.35 -9.15 28.31
C SER A 227 5.57 -8.89 29.60
N ARG A 228 4.69 -9.82 30.02
CA ARG A 228 3.98 -9.75 31.31
C ARG A 228 4.26 -10.99 32.15
N MET A 229 5.50 -11.18 32.56
CA MET A 229 5.72 -11.88 33.81
C MET A 229 5.59 -10.86 34.93
N PRO A 230 4.67 -11.05 35.90
CA PRO A 230 4.71 -10.27 37.14
C PRO A 230 6.02 -10.63 37.83
N SER A 231 6.81 -9.61 38.15
CA SER A 231 7.89 -9.74 39.09
C SER A 231 7.25 -10.10 40.45
N SER A 232 7.15 -11.38 40.73
CA SER A 232 6.88 -11.84 42.09
C SER A 232 8.11 -11.58 42.94
N ALA A 233 7.91 -10.72 43.90
CA ALA A 233 8.66 -10.41 45.11
C ALA A 233 9.79 -11.35 45.49
#